data_d7985c2f1679b517009c35bc9e2637d9
#
_entry.id   d7985c2f1679b517009c35bc9e2637d9
#
_cell.length_a   1.000
_cell.length_b   1.000
_cell.length_c   1.000
_cell.angle_alpha   90.00
_cell.angle_beta   90.00
_cell.angle_gamma   90.00
#
_symmetry.space_group_name_H-M   'P 1'
#
loop_
_entity.id
_entity.type
_entity.pdbx_description
1 polymer ?
#
loop_
_entity_poly.entity_id
_entity_poly.type
_entity_poly.pdbx_seq_one_letter_code
_entity_poly.pdbx_strand_id
1 'polypeptide(L)'
;LTVGKPQVVTKMIDGKVHEPTERLTVDVPEEFLGTVTQLMGLRRGRMETMVNHGTGWVRLEFIVPARGLIGFRTEFLTETRGTGIMNHVAEGYEPWHGNFRTRPTSSLVADRTGVVTSYALFNLQERGTMFVGPGAEVYEGMVVGENPRPDDMDVNPTKEKKLTNVRSSTGDELERLIPPKQLSLEQSLDCLLYTSDAADDTPCVD
;
A
#
# COMPACT_ATOMS: atom_id res chain seq x y z
N LEU A 1 -0.29 21.01 -6.47
CA LEU A 1 -0.30 19.79 -7.30
C LEU A 1 -1.01 18.72 -6.47
N THR A 2 -2.15 18.26 -6.93
CA THR A 2 -2.85 17.10 -6.38
C THR A 2 -2.56 15.90 -7.28
N VAL A 3 -2.29 14.75 -6.66
CA VAL A 3 -2.10 13.48 -7.35
C VAL A 3 -3.27 12.60 -6.97
N GLY A 4 -4.09 12.23 -7.94
CA GLY A 4 -5.22 11.34 -7.73
C GLY A 4 -4.82 9.86 -7.74
N LYS A 5 -5.81 8.99 -7.51
CA LYS A 5 -5.66 7.54 -7.54
C LYS A 5 -5.16 7.06 -8.91
N PRO A 6 -4.14 6.19 -8.96
CA PRO A 6 -3.67 5.64 -10.23
C PRO A 6 -4.79 4.88 -10.96
N GLN A 7 -5.01 5.22 -12.22
CA GLN A 7 -5.99 4.54 -13.06
C GLN A 7 -5.31 3.69 -14.12
N VAL A 8 -5.82 2.49 -14.32
CA VAL A 8 -5.32 1.60 -15.36
C VAL A 8 -5.92 2.01 -16.71
N VAL A 9 -5.06 2.33 -17.67
CA VAL A 9 -5.50 2.65 -19.04
C VAL A 9 -5.83 1.36 -19.78
N THR A 10 -7.10 0.98 -19.78
CA THR A 10 -7.59 -0.22 -20.48
C THR A 10 -7.90 0.06 -21.95
N LYS A 11 -7.88 -0.99 -22.76
CA LYS A 11 -8.32 -0.96 -24.18
C LYS A 11 -9.35 -2.05 -24.44
N MET A 12 -10.29 -1.74 -25.32
CA MET A 12 -11.22 -2.75 -25.86
C MET A 12 -10.60 -3.38 -27.10
N ILE A 13 -10.32 -4.69 -27.05
CA ILE A 13 -9.82 -5.46 -28.17
C ILE A 13 -10.75 -6.67 -28.33
N ASP A 14 -11.32 -6.86 -29.52
CA ASP A 14 -12.27 -7.95 -29.84
C ASP A 14 -13.44 -8.07 -28.84
N GLY A 15 -13.96 -6.93 -28.38
CA GLY A 15 -15.08 -6.87 -27.44
C GLY A 15 -14.72 -7.26 -25.98
N LYS A 16 -13.44 -7.43 -25.66
CA LYS A 16 -12.95 -7.72 -24.32
C LYS A 16 -12.06 -6.60 -23.80
N VAL A 17 -12.13 -6.36 -22.49
CA VAL A 17 -11.27 -5.39 -21.81
C VAL A 17 -9.86 -5.98 -21.71
N HIS A 18 -8.86 -5.22 -22.15
CA HIS A 18 -7.43 -5.54 -22.02
C HIS A 18 -6.75 -4.47 -21.17
N GLU A 19 -5.77 -4.92 -20.41
CA GLU A 19 -4.93 -4.07 -19.56
C GLU A 19 -3.47 -4.10 -20.00
N PRO A 20 -2.69 -3.04 -19.74
CA PRO A 20 -1.28 -3.00 -20.07
C PRO A 20 -0.51 -4.02 -19.23
N THR A 21 0.42 -4.70 -19.87
CA THR A 21 1.35 -5.65 -19.25
C THR A 21 2.78 -5.21 -19.43
N GLU A 22 3.62 -5.58 -18.50
CA GLU A 22 5.03 -5.30 -18.49
C GLU A 22 5.84 -6.60 -18.38
N ARG A 23 6.97 -6.62 -19.06
CA ARG A 23 8.00 -7.64 -18.88
C ARG A 23 8.90 -7.22 -17.73
N LEU A 24 8.84 -7.95 -16.64
CA LEU A 24 9.69 -7.79 -15.49
C LEU A 24 10.83 -8.78 -15.55
N THR A 25 12.07 -8.28 -15.51
CA THR A 25 13.29 -9.10 -15.36
C THR A 25 13.86 -8.86 -13.97
N VAL A 26 14.10 -9.93 -13.24
CA VAL A 26 14.72 -9.89 -11.90
C VAL A 26 15.92 -10.82 -11.84
N ASP A 27 17.01 -10.31 -11.27
CA ASP A 27 18.19 -11.09 -10.90
C ASP A 27 18.27 -11.15 -9.37
N VAL A 28 18.25 -12.37 -8.83
CA VAL A 28 18.27 -12.59 -7.37
C VAL A 28 19.17 -13.78 -7.01
N PRO A 29 19.75 -13.79 -5.78
CA PRO A 29 20.34 -14.99 -5.22
C PRO A 29 19.31 -16.14 -5.17
N GLU A 30 19.77 -17.37 -5.37
CA GLU A 30 18.90 -18.58 -5.40
C GLU A 30 18.02 -18.73 -4.16
N GLU A 31 18.50 -18.28 -2.99
CA GLU A 31 17.75 -18.33 -1.73
C GLU A 31 16.43 -17.54 -1.78
N PHE A 32 16.32 -16.50 -2.62
CA PHE A 32 15.13 -15.66 -2.78
C PHE A 32 14.22 -16.08 -3.93
N LEU A 33 14.56 -17.12 -4.68
CA LEU A 33 13.77 -17.61 -5.81
C LEU A 33 12.30 -17.88 -5.42
N GLY A 34 12.11 -18.61 -4.32
CA GLY A 34 10.77 -18.96 -3.84
C GLY A 34 9.96 -17.72 -3.44
N THR A 35 10.59 -16.80 -2.72
CA THR A 35 9.97 -15.54 -2.26
C THR A 35 9.52 -14.70 -3.45
N VAL A 36 10.39 -14.48 -4.44
CA VAL A 36 10.07 -13.68 -5.63
C VAL A 36 8.96 -14.32 -6.45
N THR A 37 9.00 -15.65 -6.62
CA THR A 37 7.94 -16.37 -7.35
C THR A 37 6.58 -16.24 -6.64
N GLN A 38 6.57 -16.31 -5.32
CA GLN A 38 5.35 -16.13 -4.53
C GLN A 38 4.79 -14.70 -4.66
N LEU A 39 5.66 -13.68 -4.54
CA LEU A 39 5.28 -12.28 -4.73
C LEU A 39 4.66 -12.02 -6.11
N MET A 40 5.24 -12.60 -7.15
CA MET A 40 4.73 -12.48 -8.51
C MET A 40 3.39 -13.21 -8.69
N GLY A 41 3.23 -14.37 -8.09
CA GLY A 41 1.96 -15.11 -8.10
C GLY A 41 0.79 -14.29 -7.53
N LEU A 42 1.00 -13.61 -6.40
CA LEU A 42 0.02 -12.71 -5.79
C LEU A 42 -0.34 -11.52 -6.72
N ARG A 43 0.60 -11.08 -7.53
CA ARG A 43 0.49 -9.95 -8.47
C ARG A 43 0.07 -10.35 -9.89
N ARG A 44 -0.38 -11.60 -10.06
CA ARG A 44 -0.78 -12.18 -11.36
C ARG A 44 0.36 -12.21 -12.38
N GLY A 45 1.61 -12.20 -11.92
CA GLY A 45 2.77 -12.38 -12.78
C GLY A 45 2.88 -13.83 -13.27
N ARG A 46 3.05 -13.98 -14.58
CA ARG A 46 3.29 -15.27 -15.24
C ARG A 46 4.78 -15.39 -15.54
N MET A 47 5.43 -16.43 -15.01
CA MET A 47 6.82 -16.70 -15.30
C MET A 47 6.97 -17.18 -16.74
N GLU A 48 7.82 -16.52 -17.51
CA GLU A 48 8.16 -16.90 -18.89
C GLU A 48 9.47 -17.70 -18.94
N THR A 49 10.51 -17.19 -18.27
CA THR A 49 11.83 -17.82 -18.27
C THR A 49 12.46 -17.79 -16.88
N MET A 50 13.28 -18.82 -16.63
CA MET A 50 14.16 -18.90 -15.48
C MET A 50 15.50 -19.41 -15.95
N VAL A 51 16.56 -18.63 -15.70
CA VAL A 51 17.93 -18.99 -16.05
C VAL A 51 18.77 -18.99 -14.80
N ASN A 52 19.31 -20.16 -14.45
CA ASN A 52 20.30 -20.29 -13.40
C ASN A 52 21.69 -20.20 -14.01
N HIS A 53 22.47 -19.23 -13.60
CA HIS A 53 23.82 -18.98 -14.13
C HIS A 53 24.90 -19.87 -13.47
N GLY A 54 24.56 -20.71 -12.48
CA GLY A 54 25.50 -21.55 -11.74
C GLY A 54 26.47 -20.78 -10.84
N THR A 55 26.18 -19.47 -10.64
CA THR A 55 26.97 -18.56 -9.80
C THR A 55 26.30 -18.27 -8.46
N GLY A 56 25.23 -19.00 -8.13
CA GLY A 56 24.34 -18.69 -7.00
C GLY A 56 23.30 -17.58 -7.29
N TRP A 57 23.20 -17.16 -8.55
CA TRP A 57 22.23 -16.16 -9.00
C TRP A 57 21.29 -16.74 -10.06
N VAL A 58 20.04 -16.35 -9.99
CA VAL A 58 18.98 -16.75 -10.92
C VAL A 58 18.37 -15.52 -11.55
N ARG A 59 18.21 -15.55 -12.88
CA ARG A 59 17.43 -14.60 -13.64
C ARG A 59 16.03 -15.13 -13.88
N LEU A 60 15.02 -14.34 -13.55
CA LEU A 60 13.62 -14.65 -13.76
C LEU A 60 13.01 -13.58 -14.66
N GLU A 61 12.18 -14.00 -15.61
CA GLU A 61 11.38 -13.09 -16.42
C GLU A 61 9.90 -13.42 -16.23
N PHE A 62 9.11 -12.36 -16.00
CA PHE A 62 7.67 -12.46 -15.82
C PHE A 62 6.95 -11.48 -16.75
N ILE A 63 5.78 -11.88 -17.22
CA ILE A 63 4.78 -10.96 -17.75
C ILE A 63 3.79 -10.66 -16.64
N VAL A 64 3.58 -9.38 -16.35
CA VAL A 64 2.84 -8.91 -15.18
C VAL A 64 1.92 -7.76 -15.60
N PRO A 65 0.66 -7.70 -15.13
CA PRO A 65 -0.15 -6.51 -15.30
C PRO A 65 0.55 -5.29 -14.69
N ALA A 66 0.61 -4.16 -15.42
CA ALA A 66 1.35 -2.97 -14.98
C ALA A 66 0.93 -2.50 -13.58
N ARG A 67 -0.37 -2.60 -13.23
CA ARG A 67 -0.87 -2.29 -11.88
C ARG A 67 -0.32 -3.23 -10.80
N GLY A 68 0.10 -4.44 -11.15
CA GLY A 68 0.72 -5.39 -10.24
C GLY A 68 2.13 -5.00 -9.82
N LEU A 69 2.79 -4.08 -10.53
CA LEU A 69 4.11 -3.57 -10.17
C LEU A 69 4.07 -2.34 -9.26
N ILE A 70 2.90 -1.75 -9.04
CA ILE A 70 2.74 -0.66 -8.08
C ILE A 70 3.09 -1.19 -6.68
N GLY A 71 3.99 -0.50 -5.97
CA GLY A 71 4.48 -0.91 -4.65
C GLY A 71 5.44 -2.10 -4.64
N PHE A 72 5.61 -2.81 -5.77
CA PHE A 72 6.44 -4.02 -5.85
C PHE A 72 7.91 -3.77 -5.54
N ARG A 73 8.48 -2.67 -6.02
CA ARG A 73 9.90 -2.39 -5.84
C ARG A 73 10.32 -2.36 -4.37
N THR A 74 9.54 -1.70 -3.53
CA THR A 74 9.84 -1.58 -2.10
C THR A 74 9.75 -2.94 -1.41
N GLU A 75 8.70 -3.72 -1.71
CA GLU A 75 8.53 -5.07 -1.16
C GLU A 75 9.63 -6.01 -1.64
N PHE A 76 9.92 -6.02 -2.94
CA PHE A 76 11.00 -6.81 -3.53
C PHE A 76 12.37 -6.54 -2.88
N LEU A 77 12.74 -5.26 -2.70
CA LEU A 77 13.99 -4.90 -2.06
C LEU A 77 14.03 -5.30 -0.58
N THR A 78 12.90 -5.21 0.12
CA THR A 78 12.78 -5.64 1.51
C THR A 78 12.98 -7.16 1.62
N GLU A 79 12.26 -7.93 0.81
CA GLU A 79 12.28 -9.38 0.82
C GLU A 79 13.62 -9.96 0.34
N THR A 80 14.29 -9.29 -0.58
CA THR A 80 15.63 -9.68 -1.08
C THR A 80 16.77 -9.04 -0.29
N ARG A 81 16.49 -8.38 0.84
CA ARG A 81 17.48 -7.67 1.67
C ARG A 81 18.34 -6.68 0.88
N GLY A 82 17.75 -6.05 -0.13
CA GLY A 82 18.40 -5.09 -1.01
C GLY A 82 19.37 -5.67 -2.03
N THR A 83 19.50 -7.01 -2.13
CA THR A 83 20.43 -7.66 -3.06
C THR A 83 19.84 -7.84 -4.46
N GLY A 84 18.49 -7.94 -4.58
CA GLY A 84 17.84 -8.17 -5.86
C GLY A 84 17.96 -6.98 -6.82
N ILE A 85 18.10 -7.29 -8.10
CA ILE A 85 18.10 -6.31 -9.18
C ILE A 85 16.84 -6.53 -10.00
N MET A 86 16.14 -5.45 -10.35
CA MET A 86 14.94 -5.54 -11.16
C MET A 86 14.90 -4.47 -12.25
N ASN A 87 14.34 -4.85 -13.38
CA ASN A 87 14.01 -3.95 -14.49
C ASN A 87 12.69 -4.37 -15.11
N HIS A 88 11.89 -3.41 -15.56
CA HIS A 88 10.63 -3.69 -16.24
C HIS A 88 10.46 -2.80 -17.46
N VAL A 89 9.80 -3.33 -18.48
CA VAL A 89 9.55 -2.66 -19.77
C VAL A 89 8.12 -2.96 -20.20
N ALA A 90 7.46 -1.99 -20.82
CA ALA A 90 6.14 -2.21 -21.40
C ALA A 90 6.21 -3.32 -22.46
N GLU A 91 5.33 -4.34 -22.34
CA GLU A 91 5.27 -5.48 -23.28
C GLU A 91 4.10 -5.36 -24.23
N GLY A 92 2.92 -5.01 -23.72
CA GLY A 92 1.72 -4.94 -24.55
C GLY A 92 0.43 -4.85 -23.76
N TYR A 93 -0.60 -5.49 -24.26
CA TYR A 93 -1.92 -5.57 -23.64
C TYR A 93 -2.38 -7.00 -23.60
N GLU A 94 -2.82 -7.47 -22.44
CA GLU A 94 -3.44 -8.79 -22.25
C GLU A 94 -4.88 -8.64 -21.71
N PRO A 95 -5.73 -9.67 -21.86
CA PRO A 95 -7.07 -9.65 -21.29
C PRO A 95 -7.03 -9.36 -19.80
N TRP A 96 -8.01 -8.63 -19.30
CA TRP A 96 -8.12 -8.27 -17.89
C TRP A 96 -7.97 -9.46 -16.94
N HIS A 97 -6.99 -9.42 -16.04
CA HIS A 97 -6.64 -10.50 -15.09
C HIS A 97 -7.55 -10.56 -13.85
N GLY A 98 -8.65 -9.82 -13.85
CA GLY A 98 -9.53 -9.72 -12.69
C GLY A 98 -8.98 -8.81 -11.58
N ASN A 99 -9.75 -8.67 -10.51
CA ASN A 99 -9.32 -7.91 -9.36
C ASN A 99 -8.36 -8.77 -8.52
N PHE A 100 -7.27 -8.16 -8.06
CA PHE A 100 -6.36 -8.76 -7.09
C PHE A 100 -5.83 -7.68 -6.16
N ARG A 101 -5.56 -8.06 -4.93
CA ARG A 101 -4.91 -7.19 -3.95
C ARG A 101 -3.43 -7.54 -3.88
N THR A 102 -2.58 -6.55 -3.98
CA THR A 102 -1.12 -6.69 -3.78
C THR A 102 -0.73 -6.51 -2.33
N ARG A 103 -1.55 -5.79 -1.58
CA ARG A 103 -1.32 -5.43 -0.19
C ARG A 103 -2.13 -6.31 0.76
N PRO A 104 -1.49 -6.97 1.76
CA PRO A 104 -2.19 -7.81 2.73
C PRO A 104 -2.95 -7.00 3.79
N THR A 105 -2.57 -5.73 3.98
CA THR A 105 -3.15 -4.81 4.97
C THR A 105 -4.18 -3.91 4.30
N SER A 106 -5.08 -3.35 5.10
CA SER A 106 -6.06 -2.34 4.69
C SER A 106 -5.73 -0.97 5.27
N SER A 107 -6.64 -0.03 5.20
CA SER A 107 -6.42 1.36 5.61
C SER A 107 -7.26 1.76 6.81
N LEU A 108 -6.73 2.69 7.61
CA LEU A 108 -7.49 3.48 8.57
C LEU A 108 -7.83 4.81 7.90
N VAL A 109 -9.11 5.10 7.76
CA VAL A 109 -9.64 6.28 7.04
C VAL A 109 -10.28 7.23 8.04
N ALA A 110 -10.01 8.53 7.92
CA ALA A 110 -10.59 9.52 8.81
C ALA A 110 -12.08 9.71 8.52
N ASP A 111 -12.93 9.62 9.54
CA ASP A 111 -14.38 9.80 9.44
C ASP A 111 -14.83 11.26 9.45
N ARG A 112 -13.90 12.19 9.61
CA ARG A 112 -14.16 13.64 9.66
C ARG A 112 -12.93 14.51 9.47
N THR A 113 -13.18 15.76 9.15
CA THR A 113 -12.17 16.83 9.09
C THR A 113 -11.85 17.36 10.49
N GLY A 114 -10.57 17.69 10.74
CA GLY A 114 -10.12 18.32 11.99
C GLY A 114 -8.63 18.19 12.23
N VAL A 115 -8.22 18.39 13.48
CA VAL A 115 -6.82 18.30 13.91
C VAL A 115 -6.62 17.05 14.76
N VAL A 116 -5.59 16.29 14.42
CA VAL A 116 -5.26 15.03 15.10
C VAL A 116 -4.83 15.29 16.54
N THR A 117 -5.46 14.59 17.48
CA THR A 117 -5.15 14.71 18.92
C THR A 117 -4.26 13.56 19.40
N SER A 118 -3.41 13.84 20.39
CA SER A 118 -2.58 12.79 21.04
C SER A 118 -3.44 11.69 21.66
N TYR A 119 -4.60 12.06 22.23
CA TYR A 119 -5.53 11.10 22.82
C TYR A 119 -6.12 10.13 21.80
N ALA A 120 -6.50 10.64 20.63
CA ALA A 120 -6.99 9.78 19.56
C ALA A 120 -5.91 8.83 19.06
N LEU A 121 -4.70 9.34 18.80
CA LEU A 121 -3.57 8.54 18.33
C LEU A 121 -3.20 7.43 19.29
N PHE A 122 -3.19 7.70 20.61
CA PHE A 122 -2.92 6.69 21.61
C PHE A 122 -3.87 5.49 21.52
N ASN A 123 -5.16 5.75 21.30
CA ASN A 123 -6.14 4.69 21.15
C ASN A 123 -6.08 4.01 19.77
N LEU A 124 -5.67 4.74 18.71
CA LEU A 124 -5.61 4.22 17.35
C LEU A 124 -4.35 3.40 17.07
N GLN A 125 -3.24 3.67 17.76
CA GLN A 125 -1.99 2.90 17.58
C GLN A 125 -2.13 1.42 17.98
N GLU A 126 -3.14 1.05 18.80
CA GLU A 126 -3.48 -0.34 19.09
C GLU A 126 -4.15 -1.05 17.92
N ARG A 127 -4.72 -0.30 16.98
CA ARG A 127 -5.46 -0.84 15.82
C ARG A 127 -4.60 -0.97 14.58
N GLY A 128 -3.53 -0.18 14.49
CA GLY A 128 -2.65 -0.19 13.34
C GLY A 128 -1.52 0.84 13.43
N THR A 129 -0.77 0.95 12.35
CA THR A 129 0.35 1.88 12.26
C THR A 129 -0.13 3.21 11.68
N MET A 130 0.10 4.30 12.42
CA MET A 130 -0.35 5.62 12.00
C MET A 130 0.65 6.27 11.02
N PHE A 131 0.11 7.06 10.06
CA PHE A 131 0.89 7.85 9.11
C PHE A 131 0.94 9.34 9.47
N VAL A 132 0.08 9.77 10.39
CA VAL A 132 -0.06 11.16 10.85
C VAL A 132 0.34 11.29 12.31
N GLY A 133 0.91 12.44 12.66
CA GLY A 133 1.28 12.77 14.04
C GLY A 133 0.28 13.71 14.71
N PRO A 134 0.48 13.99 16.02
CA PRO A 134 -0.35 14.95 16.74
C PRO A 134 -0.26 16.35 16.11
N GLY A 135 -1.39 17.06 16.01
CA GLY A 135 -1.46 18.39 15.43
C GLY A 135 -1.54 18.43 13.90
N ALA A 136 -1.49 17.28 13.22
CA ALA A 136 -1.70 17.22 11.77
C ALA A 136 -3.17 17.55 11.44
N GLU A 137 -3.38 18.29 10.36
CA GLU A 137 -4.71 18.50 9.79
C GLU A 137 -5.12 17.29 8.96
N VAL A 138 -6.34 16.82 9.14
CA VAL A 138 -6.91 15.70 8.39
C VAL A 138 -8.28 16.11 7.85
N TYR A 139 -8.69 15.48 6.75
CA TYR A 139 -10.00 15.64 6.14
C TYR A 139 -10.73 14.29 6.08
N GLU A 140 -12.05 14.34 5.97
CA GLU A 140 -12.89 13.15 5.81
C GLU A 140 -12.47 12.36 4.56
N GLY A 141 -12.27 11.04 4.69
CA GLY A 141 -11.74 10.20 3.64
C GLY A 141 -10.21 10.17 3.52
N MET A 142 -9.48 10.89 4.38
CA MET A 142 -8.00 10.83 4.38
C MET A 142 -7.51 9.53 4.99
N VAL A 143 -6.59 8.84 4.29
CA VAL A 143 -5.91 7.65 4.84
C VAL A 143 -4.91 8.09 5.90
N VAL A 144 -5.17 7.73 7.16
CA VAL A 144 -4.39 8.16 8.33
C VAL A 144 -3.53 7.06 8.93
N GLY A 145 -3.70 5.83 8.48
CA GLY A 145 -2.92 4.69 8.98
C GLY A 145 -3.15 3.41 8.19
N GLU A 146 -2.41 2.39 8.59
CA GLU A 146 -2.46 1.03 8.05
C GLU A 146 -3.08 0.09 9.07
N ASN A 147 -4.08 -0.69 8.64
CA ASN A 147 -4.80 -1.66 9.44
C ASN A 147 -4.30 -3.08 9.11
N PRO A 148 -3.89 -3.91 10.07
CA PRO A 148 -3.48 -5.29 9.82
C PRO A 148 -4.64 -6.21 9.40
N ARG A 149 -5.89 -5.77 9.54
CA ARG A 149 -7.08 -6.52 9.10
C ARG A 149 -7.33 -6.31 7.61
N PRO A 150 -8.07 -7.22 6.95
CA PRO A 150 -8.29 -7.15 5.50
C PRO A 150 -9.26 -6.04 5.06
N ASP A 151 -10.05 -5.47 5.98
CA ASP A 151 -11.06 -4.47 5.65
C ASP A 151 -10.65 -3.07 6.13
N ASP A 152 -10.95 -2.07 5.33
CA ASP A 152 -10.75 -0.67 5.69
C ASP A 152 -11.63 -0.29 6.88
N MET A 153 -11.17 0.64 7.70
CA MET A 153 -11.85 1.02 8.92
C MET A 153 -11.89 2.53 9.07
N ASP A 154 -13.11 3.06 9.22
CA ASP A 154 -13.31 4.46 9.58
C ASP A 154 -12.92 4.70 11.04
N VAL A 155 -12.14 5.75 11.24
CA VAL A 155 -11.62 6.12 12.54
C VAL A 155 -11.75 7.62 12.79
N ASN A 156 -11.86 7.99 14.05
CA ASN A 156 -11.85 9.39 14.47
C ASN A 156 -10.49 9.80 15.04
N PRO A 157 -9.61 10.41 14.22
CA PRO A 157 -8.29 10.85 14.70
C PRO A 157 -8.32 12.18 15.46
N THR A 158 -9.48 12.87 15.47
CA THR A 158 -9.67 14.20 16.08
C THR A 158 -10.34 14.15 17.46
N LYS A 159 -10.56 12.92 17.99
CA LYS A 159 -11.27 12.73 19.26
C LYS A 159 -10.47 13.32 20.43
N GLU A 160 -11.12 14.21 21.17
CA GLU A 160 -10.56 14.79 22.39
C GLU A 160 -10.85 13.95 23.64
N LYS A 161 -9.97 14.04 24.63
CA LYS A 161 -10.20 13.45 25.94
C LYS A 161 -11.32 14.23 26.61
N LYS A 162 -12.44 13.57 26.97
CA LYS A 162 -13.47 14.20 27.78
C LYS A 162 -12.89 14.55 29.16
N LEU A 163 -12.90 15.82 29.51
CA LEU A 163 -12.54 16.27 30.85
C LEU A 163 -13.54 15.70 31.85
N THR A 164 -13.12 14.72 32.64
CA THR A 164 -13.88 14.26 33.80
C THR A 164 -13.30 14.93 35.02
N ASN A 165 -14.16 15.49 35.90
CA ASN A 165 -13.78 16.18 37.13
C ASN A 165 -13.17 15.23 38.22
N VAL A 166 -12.86 14.00 37.85
CA VAL A 166 -12.21 13.06 38.74
C VAL A 166 -10.69 13.33 38.74
N ARG A 167 -10.21 14.07 39.73
CA ARG A 167 -8.78 14.12 40.03
C ARG A 167 -8.34 12.73 40.49
N SER A 168 -7.86 11.89 39.58
CA SER A 168 -7.10 10.72 40.00
C SER A 168 -5.74 11.21 40.44
N SER A 169 -5.36 10.86 41.67
CA SER A 169 -4.06 11.19 42.31
C SER A 169 -2.89 10.40 41.70
N THR A 170 -3.15 9.55 40.72
CA THR A 170 -2.14 8.89 39.88
C THR A 170 -1.81 9.86 38.77
N GLY A 171 -0.59 10.38 38.80
CA GLY A 171 -0.08 11.37 37.86
C GLY A 171 -0.34 10.98 36.43
N ASP A 172 -0.47 11.97 35.55
CA ASP A 172 -0.58 11.78 34.12
C ASP A 172 0.54 10.81 33.64
N GLU A 173 0.19 9.55 33.45
CA GLU A 173 1.09 8.66 32.74
C GLU A 173 1.32 9.26 31.35
N LEU A 174 2.58 9.59 31.09
CA LEU A 174 3.01 10.09 29.79
C LEU A 174 2.65 9.04 28.74
N GLU A 175 1.51 9.22 28.08
CA GLU A 175 1.05 8.37 26.99
C GLU A 175 2.14 8.34 25.90
N ARG A 176 2.81 7.21 25.75
CA ARG A 176 3.88 7.08 24.76
C ARG A 176 3.27 6.86 23.38
N LEU A 177 3.41 7.83 22.50
CA LEU A 177 3.02 7.73 21.12
C LEU A 177 4.14 7.08 20.29
N ILE A 178 3.76 6.15 19.42
CA ILE A 178 4.64 5.60 18.41
C ILE A 178 4.78 6.64 17.30
N PRO A 179 6.01 6.98 16.86
CA PRO A 179 6.21 7.92 15.76
C PRO A 179 5.46 7.46 14.49
N PRO A 180 4.88 8.39 13.73
CA PRO A 180 4.17 8.05 12.49
C PRO A 180 5.14 7.44 11.47
N LYS A 181 4.67 6.40 10.77
CA LYS A 181 5.39 5.79 9.66
C LYS A 181 5.36 6.74 8.47
N GLN A 182 6.52 7.12 7.98
CA GLN A 182 6.63 7.90 6.74
C GLN A 182 6.60 6.96 5.55
N LEU A 183 5.67 7.20 4.63
CA LEU A 183 5.53 6.44 3.39
C LEU A 183 6.32 7.10 2.27
N SER A 184 6.91 6.28 1.40
CA SER A 184 7.38 6.76 0.10
C SER A 184 6.17 7.08 -0.80
N LEU A 185 6.41 7.82 -1.90
CA LEU A 185 5.35 8.11 -2.88
C LEU A 185 4.70 6.83 -3.40
N GLU A 186 5.50 5.81 -3.72
CA GLU A 186 5.04 4.52 -4.23
C GLU A 186 4.15 3.80 -3.21
N GLN A 187 4.55 3.77 -1.93
CA GLN A 187 3.75 3.20 -0.84
C GLN A 187 2.44 3.96 -0.63
N SER A 188 2.46 5.29 -0.77
CA SER A 188 1.27 6.12 -0.66
C SER A 188 0.28 5.83 -1.79
N LEU A 189 0.77 5.68 -3.03
CA LEU A 189 -0.04 5.32 -4.19
C LEU A 189 -0.64 3.91 -4.05
N ASP A 190 0.12 2.95 -3.54
CA ASP A 190 -0.36 1.59 -3.25
C ASP A 190 -1.47 1.60 -2.19
N CYS A 191 -1.33 2.42 -1.14
CA CYS A 191 -2.38 2.62 -0.15
C CYS A 191 -3.67 3.14 -0.79
N LEU A 192 -3.60 4.20 -1.60
CA LEU A 192 -4.76 4.81 -2.24
C LEU A 192 -5.42 3.88 -3.26
N LEU A 193 -4.64 3.08 -3.99
CA LEU A 193 -5.14 2.17 -5.01
C LEU A 193 -6.15 1.15 -4.45
N TYR A 194 -5.94 0.69 -3.22
CA TYR A 194 -6.73 -0.39 -2.61
C TYR A 194 -7.64 0.07 -1.46
N THR A 195 -7.67 1.36 -1.14
CA THR A 195 -8.59 1.92 -0.13
C THR A 195 -9.93 2.27 -0.80
N SER A 196 -11.01 1.62 -0.36
CA SER A 196 -12.35 1.80 -0.94
C SER A 196 -12.97 3.14 -0.57
N ASP A 197 -12.72 3.64 0.64
CA ASP A 197 -13.38 4.81 1.22
C ASP A 197 -12.49 6.07 1.23
N ALA A 198 -11.42 6.07 0.43
CA ALA A 198 -10.57 7.25 0.29
C ALA A 198 -11.32 8.38 -0.46
N ALA A 199 -11.06 9.62 -0.08
CA ALA A 199 -11.73 10.81 -0.62
C ALA A 199 -11.67 10.96 -2.14
N ASP A 200 -10.68 10.36 -2.79
CA ASP A 200 -10.54 10.40 -4.26
C ASP A 200 -11.59 9.59 -5.02
N ASP A 201 -12.41 8.77 -4.34
CA ASP A 201 -13.53 8.05 -4.95
C ASP A 201 -14.82 8.91 -5.04
N THR A 202 -14.84 10.10 -4.44
CA THR A 202 -15.91 11.06 -4.63
C THR A 202 -15.71 11.80 -5.96
N PRO A 203 -16.65 11.68 -6.94
CA PRO A 203 -16.60 12.52 -8.12
C PRO A 203 -16.68 13.98 -7.64
N CYS A 204 -15.70 14.81 -8.08
CA CYS A 204 -15.83 16.23 -7.96
C CYS A 204 -17.13 16.62 -8.66
N VAL A 205 -18.17 16.89 -7.90
CA VAL A 205 -19.39 17.52 -8.41
C VAL A 205 -19.03 19.00 -8.56
N ASP A 206 -19.00 19.48 -9.80
CA ASP A 206 -18.85 20.89 -10.17
C ASP A 206 -19.90 21.78 -9.50
#